data_267d3a6c44a406068d711dfdbbf6c3fa
#
_entry.id   267d3a6c44a406068d711dfdbbf6c3fa
#
_cell.length_a   1.000
_cell.length_b   1.000
_cell.length_c   1.000
_cell.angle_alpha   90.00
_cell.angle_beta   90.00
_cell.angle_gamma   90.00
#
_symmetry.space_group_name_H-M   'P 1'
#
loop_
_entity.id
_entity.type
_entity.pdbx_description
1 polymer ?
#
loop_
_entity_poly.entity_id
_entity_poly.type
_entity_poly.pdbx_seq_one_letter_code
_entity_poly.pdbx_strand_id
1 'polypeptide(L)'
;MSTIKLAILTSLLGICVALALTNPTSQDYGAFLQAQLGLAVDRMDQSLSEQERALMRGLYATQGPKLIELVLQKHTQRRNFGLLSLFESRVLEQKVVVLGVASRFVPIEGVEEATVKLGQLVPTLKR
;
A
#
# COMPACT_ATOMS: atom_id res chain seq x y z
N MET A 1 -10.00 -19.17 -38.65
CA MET A 1 -9.91 -19.30 -37.18
C MET A 1 -11.26 -19.83 -36.69
N SER A 2 -11.26 -20.83 -35.81
CA SER A 2 -12.52 -21.38 -35.30
C SER A 2 -13.19 -20.36 -34.38
N THR A 3 -14.51 -20.44 -34.25
CA THR A 3 -15.31 -19.55 -33.40
C THR A 3 -14.82 -19.59 -31.94
N ILE A 4 -14.40 -20.78 -31.46
CA ILE A 4 -13.92 -20.98 -30.12
C ILE A 4 -12.60 -20.24 -29.91
N LYS A 5 -11.66 -20.31 -30.85
CA LYS A 5 -10.38 -19.57 -30.78
C LYS A 5 -10.61 -18.09 -30.79
N LEU A 6 -11.53 -17.59 -31.62
CA LEU A 6 -11.88 -16.19 -31.67
C LEU A 6 -12.48 -15.70 -30.34
N ALA A 7 -13.38 -16.50 -29.77
CA ALA A 7 -14.00 -16.19 -28.47
C ALA A 7 -12.94 -16.10 -27.34
N ILE A 8 -12.00 -17.04 -27.33
CA ILE A 8 -10.91 -17.04 -26.33
C ILE A 8 -10.03 -15.79 -26.51
N LEU A 9 -9.65 -15.48 -27.74
CA LEU A 9 -8.83 -14.31 -28.03
C LEU A 9 -9.53 -13.02 -27.60
N THR A 10 -10.81 -12.87 -27.94
CA THR A 10 -11.60 -11.69 -27.54
C THR A 10 -11.70 -11.57 -26.03
N SER A 11 -11.92 -12.70 -25.32
CA SER A 11 -11.99 -12.72 -23.87
C SER A 11 -10.65 -12.33 -23.25
N LEU A 12 -9.54 -12.82 -23.77
CA LEU A 12 -8.20 -12.47 -23.29
C LEU A 12 -7.91 -10.98 -23.48
N LEU A 13 -8.29 -10.42 -24.64
CA LEU A 13 -8.13 -8.99 -24.90
C LEU A 13 -8.98 -8.15 -23.93
N GLY A 14 -10.21 -8.58 -23.67
CA GLY A 14 -11.08 -7.91 -22.70
C GLY A 14 -10.50 -7.92 -21.29
N ILE A 15 -9.93 -9.04 -20.87
CA ILE A 15 -9.25 -9.16 -19.56
C ILE A 15 -8.04 -8.24 -19.52
N CYS A 16 -7.22 -8.19 -20.57
CA CYS A 16 -6.06 -7.32 -20.64
C CYS A 16 -6.46 -5.84 -20.54
N VAL A 17 -7.52 -5.43 -21.23
CA VAL A 17 -8.03 -4.05 -21.16
C VAL A 17 -8.50 -3.75 -19.72
N ALA A 18 -9.26 -4.64 -19.11
CA ALA A 18 -9.74 -4.48 -17.75
C ALA A 18 -8.56 -4.35 -16.77
N LEU A 19 -7.53 -5.18 -16.91
CA LEU A 19 -6.34 -5.10 -16.06
C LEU A 19 -5.58 -3.80 -16.28
N ALA A 20 -5.47 -3.33 -17.51
CA ALA A 20 -4.80 -2.07 -17.82
C ALA A 20 -5.54 -0.88 -17.20
N LEU A 21 -6.88 -0.87 -17.28
CA LEU A 21 -7.70 0.19 -16.73
C LEU A 21 -7.72 0.19 -15.19
N THR A 22 -7.52 -0.96 -14.58
CA THR A 22 -7.53 -1.14 -13.12
C THR A 22 -6.12 -1.28 -12.53
N ASN A 23 -5.09 -0.99 -13.33
CA ASN A 23 -3.71 -1.01 -12.87
C ASN A 23 -3.50 0.09 -11.82
N PRO A 24 -3.15 -0.25 -10.57
CA PRO A 24 -3.04 0.73 -9.50
C PRO A 24 -1.96 1.78 -9.75
N THR A 25 -2.27 3.02 -9.36
CA THR A 25 -1.34 4.14 -9.44
C THR A 25 -0.55 4.30 -8.14
N SER A 26 0.45 5.21 -8.16
CA SER A 26 1.19 5.55 -6.94
C SER A 26 0.26 6.15 -5.87
N GLN A 27 -0.76 6.91 -6.26
CA GLN A 27 -1.74 7.43 -5.32
C GLN A 27 -2.56 6.32 -4.67
N ASP A 28 -2.96 5.32 -5.45
CA ASP A 28 -3.65 4.13 -4.92
C ASP A 28 -2.78 3.38 -3.93
N TYR A 29 -1.49 3.26 -4.24
CA TYR A 29 -0.52 2.64 -3.34
C TYR A 29 -0.39 3.43 -2.03
N GLY A 30 -0.38 4.76 -2.10
CA GLY A 30 -0.37 5.61 -0.93
C GLY A 30 -1.58 5.36 -0.02
N ALA A 31 -2.77 5.23 -0.61
CA ALA A 31 -3.98 4.90 0.14
C ALA A 31 -3.88 3.52 0.80
N PHE A 32 -3.29 2.55 0.09
CA PHE A 32 -3.03 1.21 0.65
C PHE A 32 -2.09 1.28 1.85
N LEU A 33 -0.97 2.02 1.73
CA LEU A 33 -0.02 2.19 2.83
C LEU A 33 -0.68 2.87 4.03
N GLN A 34 -1.51 3.89 3.78
CA GLN A 34 -2.24 4.59 4.82
C GLN A 34 -3.16 3.64 5.58
N ALA A 35 -3.87 2.76 4.86
CA ALA A 35 -4.74 1.76 5.46
C ALA A 35 -3.94 0.75 6.29
N GLN A 36 -2.78 0.30 5.79
CA GLN A 36 -1.92 -0.62 6.52
C GLN A 36 -1.37 0.01 7.81
N LEU A 37 -0.99 1.28 7.73
CA LEU A 37 -0.53 2.02 8.91
C LEU A 37 -1.65 2.14 9.95
N GLY A 38 -2.87 2.40 9.51
CA GLY A 38 -4.04 2.45 10.39
C GLY A 38 -4.29 1.14 11.11
N LEU A 39 -4.18 0.02 10.39
CA LEU A 39 -4.31 -1.31 10.99
C LEU A 39 -3.21 -1.59 12.02
N ALA A 40 -1.98 -1.16 11.75
CA ALA A 40 -0.86 -1.32 12.67
C ALA A 40 -1.10 -0.51 13.95
N VAL A 41 -1.59 0.71 13.83
CA VAL A 41 -1.94 1.57 14.98
C VAL A 41 -3.06 0.93 15.80
N ASP A 42 -4.09 0.39 15.15
CA ASP A 42 -5.21 -0.29 15.84
C ASP A 42 -4.73 -1.51 16.61
N ARG A 43 -3.78 -2.26 16.07
CA ARG A 43 -3.19 -3.41 16.79
C ARG A 43 -2.43 -2.98 18.04
N MET A 44 -1.72 -1.87 17.96
CA MET A 44 -0.99 -1.30 19.10
C MET A 44 -1.96 -0.77 20.16
N ASP A 45 -3.14 -0.35 19.75
CA ASP A 45 -4.18 0.24 20.60
C ASP A 45 -4.66 -0.70 21.71
N GLN A 46 -4.56 -2.02 21.51
CA GLN A 46 -5.08 -3.03 22.43
C GLN A 46 -4.37 -3.03 23.80
N SER A 47 -3.13 -2.55 23.85
CA SER A 47 -2.33 -2.51 25.07
C SER A 47 -2.24 -1.11 25.69
N LEU A 48 -2.93 -0.12 25.13
CA LEU A 48 -2.83 1.27 25.57
C LEU A 48 -4.03 1.71 26.42
N SER A 49 -3.81 2.69 27.31
CA SER A 49 -4.90 3.37 28.03
C SER A 49 -5.73 4.22 27.08
N GLU A 50 -6.92 4.68 27.53
CA GLU A 50 -7.79 5.53 26.71
C GLU A 50 -7.11 6.84 26.28
N GLN A 51 -6.34 7.46 27.18
CA GLN A 51 -5.61 8.69 26.85
C GLN A 51 -4.53 8.44 25.80
N GLU A 52 -3.81 7.33 25.93
CA GLU A 52 -2.79 6.94 24.97
C GLU A 52 -3.40 6.62 23.60
N ARG A 53 -4.56 5.96 23.58
CA ARG A 53 -5.30 5.69 22.33
C ARG A 53 -5.71 6.96 21.61
N ALA A 54 -6.29 7.91 22.35
CA ALA A 54 -6.70 9.18 21.76
C ALA A 54 -5.50 9.92 21.19
N LEU A 55 -4.37 9.90 21.88
CA LEU A 55 -3.12 10.49 21.44
C LEU A 55 -2.60 9.85 20.17
N MET A 56 -2.57 8.51 20.12
CA MET A 56 -2.09 7.75 18.95
C MET A 56 -2.95 8.01 17.73
N ARG A 57 -4.28 8.04 17.89
CA ARG A 57 -5.20 8.35 16.79
C ARG A 57 -5.02 9.77 16.27
N GLY A 58 -4.80 10.71 17.17
CA GLY A 58 -4.51 12.10 16.80
C GLY A 58 -3.21 12.23 16.02
N LEU A 59 -2.15 11.56 16.47
CA LEU A 59 -0.87 11.53 15.77
C LEU A 59 -0.97 10.83 14.42
N TYR A 60 -1.69 9.73 14.34
CA TYR A 60 -1.92 9.03 13.08
C TYR A 60 -2.67 9.92 12.09
N ALA A 61 -3.71 10.62 12.55
CA ALA A 61 -4.51 11.50 11.69
C ALA A 61 -3.70 12.69 11.15
N THR A 62 -2.76 13.22 11.94
CA THR A 62 -1.98 14.40 11.56
C THR A 62 -0.66 14.05 10.87
N GLN A 63 0.05 13.04 11.36
CA GLN A 63 1.40 12.70 10.88
C GLN A 63 1.43 11.53 9.89
N GLY A 64 0.44 10.64 9.95
CA GLY A 64 0.38 9.48 9.07
C GLY A 64 0.40 9.83 7.58
N PRO A 65 -0.49 10.74 7.10
CA PRO A 65 -0.48 11.15 5.70
C PRO A 65 0.84 11.76 5.24
N LYS A 66 1.48 12.56 6.09
CA LYS A 66 2.78 13.18 5.78
C LYS A 66 3.88 12.13 5.65
N LEU A 67 3.89 11.13 6.52
CA LEU A 67 4.83 10.02 6.46
C LEU A 67 4.67 9.22 5.17
N ILE A 68 3.43 8.89 4.81
CA ILE A 68 3.12 8.15 3.59
C ILE A 68 3.55 8.94 2.36
N GLU A 69 3.26 10.23 2.32
CA GLU A 69 3.68 11.09 1.21
C GLU A 69 5.20 11.11 1.07
N LEU A 70 5.92 11.21 2.16
CA LEU A 70 7.39 11.16 2.17
C LEU A 70 7.92 9.84 1.62
N VAL A 71 7.34 8.72 2.04
CA VAL A 71 7.71 7.39 1.55
C VAL A 71 7.46 7.28 0.05
N LEU A 72 6.30 7.77 -0.43
CA LEU A 72 5.97 7.73 -1.85
C LEU A 72 6.93 8.55 -2.70
N GLN A 73 7.26 9.75 -2.26
CA GLN A 73 8.08 10.67 -3.04
C GLN A 73 9.57 10.32 -3.04
N LYS A 74 10.09 9.88 -1.90
CA LYS A 74 11.55 9.72 -1.72
C LYS A 74 12.02 8.27 -1.64
N HIS A 75 11.15 7.36 -1.28
CA HIS A 75 11.54 5.99 -0.95
C HIS A 75 10.76 4.92 -1.70
N THR A 76 9.95 5.29 -2.69
CA THR A 76 9.13 4.33 -3.44
C THR A 76 9.45 4.40 -4.93
N GLN A 77 9.63 3.23 -5.52
CA GLN A 77 9.80 3.06 -6.94
C GLN A 77 8.65 2.21 -7.48
N ARG A 78 7.97 2.71 -8.51
CA ARG A 78 6.90 1.99 -9.20
C ARG A 78 7.44 1.41 -10.49
N ARG A 79 7.24 0.11 -10.69
CA ARG A 79 7.49 -0.55 -11.96
C ARG A 79 6.15 -0.84 -12.63
N ASN A 80 5.82 -0.08 -13.63
CA ASN A 80 4.55 -0.21 -14.36
C ASN A 80 4.72 -1.16 -15.53
N PHE A 81 4.03 -2.29 -15.49
CA PHE A 81 4.05 -3.29 -16.56
C PHE A 81 2.84 -3.19 -17.50
N GLY A 82 2.02 -2.14 -17.36
CA GLY A 82 0.83 -1.92 -18.18
C GLY A 82 -0.41 -2.60 -17.63
N LEU A 83 -0.35 -3.88 -17.31
CA LEU A 83 -1.48 -4.66 -16.77
C LEU A 83 -1.44 -4.72 -15.25
N LEU A 84 -0.26 -4.55 -14.68
CA LEU A 84 -0.04 -4.55 -13.24
C LEU A 84 1.13 -3.63 -12.92
N SER A 85 1.31 -3.31 -11.65
CA SER A 85 2.43 -2.51 -11.18
C SER A 85 3.08 -3.15 -9.97
N LEU A 86 4.39 -3.03 -9.88
CA LEU A 86 5.16 -3.49 -8.72
C LEU A 86 5.68 -2.27 -7.99
N PHE A 87 5.37 -2.17 -6.70
CA PHE A 87 5.81 -1.05 -5.86
C PHE A 87 6.89 -1.52 -4.90
N GLU A 88 8.07 -0.91 -5.00
CA GLU A 88 9.16 -1.14 -4.06
C GLU A 88 9.33 0.10 -3.19
N SER A 89 9.23 -0.07 -1.88
CA SER A 89 9.44 1.01 -0.91
C SER A 89 10.52 0.61 0.07
N ARG A 90 11.34 1.58 0.48
CA ARG A 90 12.28 1.40 1.58
C ARG A 90 11.81 2.26 2.75
N VAL A 91 11.48 1.61 3.84
CA VAL A 91 10.97 2.25 5.05
C VAL A 91 11.81 1.78 6.23
N LEU A 92 12.53 2.70 6.85
CA LEU A 92 13.35 2.42 8.02
C LEU A 92 14.27 1.20 7.81
N GLU A 93 14.97 1.19 6.67
CA GLU A 93 15.89 0.13 6.23
C GLU A 93 15.19 -1.18 5.85
N GLN A 94 13.86 -1.24 5.95
CA GLN A 94 13.07 -2.40 5.53
C GLN A 94 12.62 -2.24 4.09
N LYS A 95 12.90 -3.24 3.26
CA LYS A 95 12.41 -3.28 1.88
C LYS A 95 10.98 -3.83 1.86
N VAL A 96 10.08 -3.10 1.24
CA VAL A 96 8.68 -3.47 1.09
C VAL A 96 8.38 -3.64 -0.39
N VAL A 97 7.82 -4.78 -0.77
CA VAL A 97 7.40 -5.05 -2.16
C VAL A 97 5.93 -5.40 -2.17
N VAL A 98 5.17 -4.68 -2.97
CA VAL A 98 3.72 -4.86 -3.10
C VAL A 98 3.35 -4.93 -4.57
N LEU A 99 2.59 -5.94 -4.93
CA LEU A 99 2.04 -6.09 -6.28
C LEU A 99 0.68 -5.41 -6.34
N GLY A 100 0.51 -4.48 -7.29
CA GLY A 100 -0.79 -3.87 -7.58
C GLY A 100 -1.37 -4.44 -8.87
N VAL A 101 -2.56 -5.03 -8.80
CA VAL A 101 -3.24 -5.64 -9.94
C VAL A 101 -4.75 -5.62 -9.70
N ALA A 102 -5.51 -5.31 -10.76
CA ALA A 102 -6.99 -5.29 -10.72
C ALA A 102 -7.53 -4.46 -9.54
N SER A 103 -7.02 -3.25 -9.37
CA SER A 103 -7.37 -2.31 -8.29
C SER A 103 -7.12 -2.86 -6.88
N ARG A 104 -6.28 -3.88 -6.76
CA ARG A 104 -5.95 -4.52 -5.48
C ARG A 104 -4.45 -4.52 -5.26
N PHE A 105 -4.06 -4.69 -3.99
CA PHE A 105 -2.67 -4.77 -3.60
C PHE A 105 -2.40 -6.09 -2.89
N VAL A 106 -1.35 -6.78 -3.35
CA VAL A 106 -0.92 -8.05 -2.78
C VAL A 106 0.46 -7.85 -2.17
N PRO A 107 0.59 -7.88 -0.83
CA PRO A 107 1.90 -7.78 -0.20
C PRO A 107 2.76 -8.99 -0.57
N ILE A 108 3.97 -8.72 -1.05
CA ILE A 108 4.92 -9.77 -1.41
C ILE A 108 5.98 -9.90 -0.32
N GLU A 109 6.50 -8.76 0.16
CA GLU A 109 7.63 -8.76 1.10
C GLU A 109 7.57 -7.54 2.01
N GLY A 110 7.77 -7.72 3.30
CA GLY A 110 8.10 -6.69 4.27
C GLY A 110 7.00 -5.73 4.71
N VAL A 111 5.75 -5.86 4.21
CA VAL A 111 4.69 -4.89 4.50
C VAL A 111 4.34 -4.85 5.99
N GLU A 112 4.18 -6.00 6.59
CA GLU A 112 3.79 -6.09 8.01
C GLU A 112 4.88 -5.51 8.92
N GLU A 113 6.12 -5.89 8.70
CA GLU A 113 7.27 -5.39 9.46
C GLU A 113 7.45 -3.89 9.32
N ALA A 114 7.32 -3.38 8.09
CA ALA A 114 7.46 -1.95 7.81
C ALA A 114 6.36 -1.13 8.48
N THR A 115 5.11 -1.60 8.44
CA THR A 115 4.00 -0.88 9.05
C THR A 115 4.10 -0.86 10.57
N VAL A 116 4.59 -1.93 11.18
CA VAL A 116 4.86 -1.96 12.62
C VAL A 116 5.94 -0.94 12.99
N LYS A 117 7.02 -0.87 12.23
CA LYS A 117 8.10 0.11 12.44
C LYS A 117 7.59 1.55 12.28
N LEU A 118 6.78 1.82 11.26
CA LEU A 118 6.18 3.12 11.06
C LEU A 118 5.23 3.50 12.20
N GLY A 119 4.43 2.55 12.66
CA GLY A 119 3.53 2.77 13.79
C GLY A 119 4.29 3.12 15.06
N GLN A 120 5.44 2.50 15.30
CA GLN A 120 6.31 2.80 16.44
C GLN A 120 6.95 4.18 16.32
N LEU A 121 7.20 4.64 15.09
CA LEU A 121 7.80 5.95 14.83
C LEU A 121 6.84 7.10 15.10
N VAL A 122 5.54 6.92 14.89
CA VAL A 122 4.52 7.97 15.06
C VAL A 122 4.58 8.62 16.46
N PRO A 123 4.62 7.87 17.59
CA PRO A 123 4.76 8.48 18.90
C PRO A 123 6.08 9.23 19.08
N THR A 124 7.15 8.79 18.43
CA THR A 124 8.47 9.40 18.51
C THR A 124 8.51 10.77 17.85
N LEU A 125 7.71 10.99 16.82
CA LEU A 125 7.63 12.28 16.11
C LEU A 125 7.07 13.41 16.97
N LYS A 126 6.39 13.09 18.06
CA LYS A 126 5.85 14.06 19.00
C LYS A 126 6.93 14.68 19.89
N ARG A 127 8.03 14.01 20.06
CA ARG A 127 9.16 14.46 20.90
C ARG A 127 10.09 15.36 20.06
#